data_f447514b09f081b6cb8091668ef4ca04
#
_entry.id   f447514b09f081b6cb8091668ef4ca04
#
_cell.length_a   1.000
_cell.length_b   1.000
_cell.length_c   1.000
_cell.angle_alpha   90.00
_cell.angle_beta   90.00
_cell.angle_gamma   90.00
#
_symmetry.space_group_name_H-M   'P 1'
#
loop_
_entity.id
_entity.type
_entity.pdbx_description
1 polymer ?
#
loop_
_entity_poly.entity_id
_entity_poly.type
_entity_poly.pdbx_seq_one_letter_code
_entity_poly.pdbx_strand_id
1 'polypeptide(L)'
;MVVLKPVGRVKDGMPLDKTVEWSRWRDVSTIEVFEEYRPGLKGLEEYSHVFVIFYLHLEKRAELVVRPRGRPELPEVGVFASRGPARPNPVGLAVCRLVEVFEEGLRVLGLDAYTSTPVLDIKPYDYYDVVEDPRVPSWFKRLWQQRDVD
;
A
#
# COMPACT_ATOMS: atom_id res chain seq x y z
N MET A 1 3.36 20.95 13.98
CA MET A 1 3.61 19.49 13.93
C MET A 1 2.30 18.76 13.61
N VAL A 2 2.38 17.77 12.74
CA VAL A 2 1.21 16.93 12.39
C VAL A 2 1.25 15.65 13.22
N VAL A 3 0.13 15.30 13.83
CA VAL A 3 -0.01 14.04 14.56
C VAL A 3 -1.13 13.24 13.92
N LEU A 4 -0.83 12.01 13.50
CA LEU A 4 -1.79 11.08 12.92
C LEU A 4 -2.02 9.91 13.86
N LYS A 5 -3.27 9.49 13.97
CA LYS A 5 -3.65 8.32 14.77
C LYS A 5 -4.03 7.19 13.82
N PRO A 6 -3.49 6.00 13.98
CA PRO A 6 -3.95 4.86 13.19
C PRO A 6 -5.44 4.60 13.43
N VAL A 7 -6.14 4.28 12.35
CA VAL A 7 -7.56 3.89 12.44
C VAL A 7 -7.72 2.38 12.53
N GLY A 8 -6.64 1.64 12.22
CA GLY A 8 -6.63 0.20 12.24
C GLY A 8 -5.23 -0.35 12.07
N ARG A 9 -5.16 -1.64 11.80
CA ARG A 9 -3.89 -2.33 11.55
C ARG A 9 -4.09 -3.47 10.56
N VAL A 10 -3.03 -3.83 9.88
CA VAL A 10 -3.01 -5.06 9.07
C VAL A 10 -2.92 -6.24 10.05
N LYS A 11 -4.05 -6.90 10.26
CA LYS A 11 -4.14 -8.05 11.15
C LYS A 11 -3.47 -9.27 10.57
N ASP A 12 -3.61 -9.45 9.26
CA ASP A 12 -3.03 -10.55 8.51
C ASP A 12 -2.64 -10.02 7.13
N GLY A 13 -1.37 -10.01 6.83
CA GLY A 13 -0.83 -9.48 5.59
C GLY A 13 0.47 -10.14 5.21
N MET A 14 1.35 -9.38 4.56
CA MET A 14 2.64 -9.89 4.10
C MET A 14 3.45 -10.39 5.31
N PRO A 15 3.92 -11.65 5.28
CA PRO A 15 4.69 -12.20 6.41
C PRO A 15 6.08 -11.57 6.48
N LEU A 16 6.58 -11.38 7.70
CA LEU A 16 7.97 -10.97 7.93
C LEU A 16 8.95 -12.08 7.57
N ASP A 17 8.54 -13.33 7.73
CA ASP A 17 9.34 -14.50 7.38
C ASP A 17 9.35 -14.66 5.85
N LYS A 18 10.50 -14.35 5.24
CA LYS A 18 10.67 -14.38 3.78
C LYS A 18 10.66 -15.79 3.19
N THR A 19 10.70 -16.84 4.03
CA THR A 19 10.56 -18.22 3.55
C THR A 19 9.11 -18.60 3.30
N VAL A 20 8.16 -17.84 3.85
CA VAL A 20 6.73 -18.06 3.60
C VAL A 20 6.38 -17.46 2.24
N GLU A 21 5.82 -18.29 1.37
CA GLU A 21 5.38 -17.84 0.06
C GLU A 21 4.15 -16.96 0.19
N TRP A 22 4.22 -15.77 -0.40
CA TRP A 22 3.15 -14.79 -0.32
C TRP A 22 3.18 -13.89 -1.56
N SER A 23 2.00 -13.56 -2.08
CA SER A 23 1.83 -12.63 -3.18
C SER A 23 0.61 -11.75 -2.93
N ARG A 24 0.78 -10.44 -3.09
CA ARG A 24 -0.26 -9.46 -2.76
C ARG A 24 -1.54 -9.60 -3.59
N TRP A 25 -1.44 -10.12 -4.81
CA TRP A 25 -2.61 -10.28 -5.68
C TRP A 25 -3.25 -11.66 -5.60
N ARG A 26 -2.62 -12.59 -4.89
CA ARG A 26 -3.13 -13.93 -4.64
C ARG A 26 -3.62 -14.09 -3.22
N ASP A 27 -2.89 -13.51 -2.28
CA ASP A 27 -3.14 -13.72 -0.86
C ASP A 27 -3.90 -12.53 -0.27
N VAL A 28 -5.05 -12.81 0.30
CA VAL A 28 -5.92 -11.78 0.91
C VAL A 28 -5.28 -11.25 2.18
N SER A 29 -5.28 -9.93 2.32
CA SER A 29 -4.89 -9.27 3.57
C SER A 29 -6.16 -8.87 4.33
N THR A 30 -6.09 -8.96 5.65
CA THR A 30 -7.17 -8.56 6.55
C THR A 30 -6.75 -7.30 7.30
N ILE A 31 -7.58 -6.27 7.24
CA ILE A 31 -7.39 -5.02 7.97
C ILE A 31 -8.43 -4.98 9.08
N GLU A 32 -7.96 -4.90 10.33
CA GLU A 32 -8.80 -4.63 11.48
C GLU A 32 -8.93 -3.12 11.63
N VAL A 33 -10.15 -2.62 11.70
CA VAL A 33 -10.45 -1.23 12.01
C VAL A 33 -10.77 -1.17 13.52
N PHE A 34 -10.14 -0.24 14.22
CA PHE A 34 -10.35 -0.13 15.66
C PHE A 34 -11.80 0.23 15.95
N GLU A 35 -12.33 -0.29 17.07
CA GLU A 35 -13.75 -0.25 17.40
C GLU A 35 -14.35 1.15 17.24
N GLU A 36 -13.67 2.17 17.75
CA GLU A 36 -14.15 3.55 17.72
C GLU A 36 -14.33 4.11 16.31
N TYR A 37 -13.65 3.53 15.31
CA TYR A 37 -13.71 4.00 13.92
C TYR A 37 -14.56 3.10 13.01
N ARG A 38 -15.10 2.02 13.51
CA ARG A 38 -15.91 1.06 12.72
C ARG A 38 -17.14 1.67 12.06
N PRO A 39 -17.81 2.68 12.63
CA PRO A 39 -18.90 3.35 11.91
C PRO A 39 -18.46 3.94 10.56
N GLY A 40 -17.18 4.24 10.38
CA GLY A 40 -16.63 4.72 9.12
C GLY A 40 -16.65 3.71 7.97
N LEU A 41 -16.90 2.44 8.24
CA LEU A 41 -17.00 1.39 7.22
C LEU A 41 -18.34 1.38 6.49
N LYS A 42 -19.33 2.08 6.98
CA LYS A 42 -20.68 2.07 6.42
C LYS A 42 -20.66 2.52 4.96
N GLY A 43 -21.17 1.68 4.07
CA GLY A 43 -21.26 1.98 2.63
C GLY A 43 -20.04 1.61 1.82
N LEU A 44 -18.95 1.20 2.47
CA LEU A 44 -17.71 0.87 1.76
C LEU A 44 -17.90 -0.35 0.85
N GLU A 45 -18.77 -1.27 1.21
CA GLU A 45 -19.05 -2.50 0.44
C GLU A 45 -19.61 -2.22 -0.96
N GLU A 46 -20.07 -0.99 -1.22
CA GLU A 46 -20.56 -0.62 -2.54
C GLU A 46 -19.45 -0.32 -3.55
N TYR A 47 -18.20 -0.26 -3.10
CA TYR A 47 -17.04 0.00 -3.94
C TYR A 47 -16.27 -1.29 -4.25
N SER A 48 -15.75 -1.38 -5.46
CA SER A 48 -14.91 -2.53 -5.85
C SER A 48 -13.48 -2.40 -5.36
N HIS A 49 -13.00 -1.17 -5.18
CA HIS A 49 -11.61 -0.89 -4.83
C HIS A 49 -11.53 0.19 -3.78
N VAL A 50 -10.44 0.16 -3.03
CA VAL A 50 -10.16 1.14 -1.98
C VAL A 50 -8.69 1.53 -2.04
N PHE A 51 -8.40 2.76 -1.59
CA PHE A 51 -7.04 3.13 -1.21
C PHE A 51 -6.82 2.73 0.24
N VAL A 52 -5.67 2.11 0.51
CA VAL A 52 -5.20 1.88 1.86
C VAL A 52 -3.96 2.73 2.06
N ILE A 53 -3.99 3.59 3.06
CA ILE A 53 -2.89 4.49 3.42
C ILE A 53 -2.34 3.99 4.75
N PHE A 54 -1.05 3.64 4.79
CA PHE A 54 -0.47 2.94 5.93
C PHE A 54 0.89 3.50 6.30
N TYR A 55 1.29 3.26 7.53
CA TYR A 55 2.56 3.72 8.06
C TYR A 55 3.61 2.61 7.89
N LEU A 56 4.72 2.95 7.22
CA LEU A 56 5.83 2.02 6.99
C LEU A 56 6.68 1.93 8.27
N HIS A 57 6.11 1.31 9.30
CA HIS A 57 6.63 1.36 10.68
C HIS A 57 7.95 0.61 10.88
N LEU A 58 8.32 -0.26 9.95
CA LEU A 58 9.58 -1.00 10.02
C LEU A 58 10.73 -0.27 9.36
N GLU A 59 10.45 0.81 8.62
CA GLU A 59 11.49 1.59 7.97
C GLU A 59 12.14 2.54 8.97
N LYS A 60 13.46 2.46 9.10
CA LYS A 60 14.23 3.27 10.05
C LYS A 60 15.02 4.39 9.38
N ARG A 61 15.07 4.40 8.03
CA ARG A 61 15.88 5.35 7.27
C ARG A 61 15.00 6.32 6.52
N ALA A 62 15.54 7.52 6.30
CA ALA A 62 14.96 8.49 5.38
C ALA A 62 16.05 8.92 4.40
N GLU A 63 15.81 8.75 3.13
CA GLU A 63 16.74 9.10 2.07
C GLU A 63 16.08 10.10 1.12
N LEU A 64 16.87 11.03 0.58
CA LEU A 64 16.35 12.02 -0.37
C LEU A 64 16.63 11.63 -1.82
N VAL A 65 17.69 10.86 -2.05
CA VAL A 65 18.07 10.37 -3.38
C VAL A 65 18.21 8.84 -3.27
N VAL A 66 17.59 8.13 -4.19
CA VAL A 66 17.51 6.67 -4.14
C VAL A 66 17.71 6.08 -5.53
N ARG A 67 18.09 4.81 -5.59
CA ARG A 67 17.97 3.99 -6.80
C ARG A 67 16.73 3.11 -6.65
N PRO A 68 15.76 3.20 -7.57
CA PRO A 68 14.54 2.40 -7.47
C PRO A 68 14.84 0.93 -7.31
N ARG A 69 14.20 0.28 -6.33
CA ARG A 69 14.37 -1.14 -5.98
C ARG A 69 15.81 -1.53 -5.66
N GLY A 70 16.69 -0.56 -5.36
CA GLY A 70 18.10 -0.83 -5.09
C GLY A 70 18.89 -1.37 -6.29
N ARG A 71 18.35 -1.24 -7.50
CA ARG A 71 18.95 -1.82 -8.73
C ARG A 71 19.99 -0.88 -9.31
N PRO A 72 21.26 -1.32 -9.39
CA PRO A 72 22.35 -0.43 -9.82
C PRO A 72 22.26 0.00 -11.29
N GLU A 73 21.55 -0.74 -12.13
CA GLU A 73 21.34 -0.39 -13.55
C GLU A 73 20.30 0.72 -13.74
N LEU A 74 19.54 1.06 -12.70
CA LEU A 74 18.56 2.13 -12.77
C LEU A 74 19.17 3.46 -12.34
N PRO A 75 18.67 4.58 -12.86
CA PRO A 75 19.21 5.88 -12.49
C PRO A 75 18.89 6.25 -11.05
N GLU A 76 19.71 7.09 -10.45
CA GLU A 76 19.35 7.73 -9.21
C GLU A 76 18.25 8.74 -9.44
N VAL A 77 17.26 8.75 -8.55
CA VAL A 77 16.15 9.70 -8.60
C VAL A 77 15.89 10.25 -7.20
N GLY A 78 15.22 11.39 -7.14
CA GLY A 78 14.72 11.89 -5.87
C GLY A 78 13.68 10.92 -5.31
N VAL A 79 13.58 10.84 -3.99
CA VAL A 79 12.67 9.90 -3.32
C VAL A 79 11.21 10.14 -3.70
N PHE A 80 10.84 11.38 -4.06
CA PHE A 80 9.48 11.69 -4.51
C PHE A 80 9.17 11.15 -5.90
N ALA A 81 10.20 10.78 -6.66
CA ALA A 81 10.06 10.09 -7.94
C ALA A 81 10.18 8.57 -7.78
N SER A 82 10.01 8.06 -6.58
CA SER A 82 10.09 6.66 -6.20
C SER A 82 8.97 6.31 -5.24
N ARG A 83 8.58 5.05 -5.22
CA ARG A 83 7.58 4.50 -4.30
C ARG A 83 8.22 3.74 -3.14
N GLY A 84 9.54 3.86 -2.98
CA GLY A 84 10.27 3.16 -1.92
C GLY A 84 9.92 3.66 -0.51
N PRO A 85 10.20 2.86 0.52
CA PRO A 85 9.76 3.15 1.89
C PRO A 85 10.64 4.15 2.65
N ALA A 86 11.91 4.30 2.26
CA ALA A 86 12.87 5.15 2.98
C ALA A 86 12.64 6.64 2.65
N ARG A 87 11.58 7.19 3.19
CA ARG A 87 11.06 8.53 2.88
C ARG A 87 11.03 9.42 4.11
N PRO A 88 11.07 10.76 3.95
CA PRO A 88 10.89 11.67 5.09
C PRO A 88 9.62 11.40 5.90
N ASN A 89 8.52 11.12 5.23
CA ASN A 89 7.30 10.61 5.86
C ASN A 89 7.05 9.20 5.32
N PRO A 90 7.34 8.15 6.08
CA PRO A 90 7.25 6.77 5.57
C PRO A 90 5.80 6.28 5.52
N VAL A 91 5.05 6.86 4.59
CA VAL A 91 3.63 6.55 4.37
C VAL A 91 3.49 5.79 3.07
N GLY A 92 2.82 4.65 3.13
CA GLY A 92 2.52 3.82 1.98
C GLY A 92 1.12 4.09 1.45
N LEU A 93 0.94 3.83 0.16
CA LEU A 93 -0.34 3.96 -0.52
C LEU A 93 -0.52 2.75 -1.43
N ALA A 94 -1.64 2.07 -1.30
CA ALA A 94 -1.99 0.96 -2.18
C ALA A 94 -3.41 1.11 -2.67
N VAL A 95 -3.63 0.83 -3.96
CA VAL A 95 -4.97 0.64 -4.51
C VAL A 95 -5.26 -0.85 -4.44
N CYS A 96 -6.26 -1.22 -3.67
CA CYS A 96 -6.58 -2.61 -3.39
C CYS A 96 -7.96 -2.96 -3.91
N ARG A 97 -8.10 -4.21 -4.35
CA ARG A 97 -9.42 -4.77 -4.62
C ARG A 97 -10.09 -5.08 -3.28
N LEU A 98 -11.31 -4.60 -3.10
CA LEU A 98 -12.09 -4.88 -1.90
C LEU A 98 -12.75 -6.25 -2.05
N VAL A 99 -12.37 -7.19 -1.18
CA VAL A 99 -12.90 -8.55 -1.22
C VAL A 99 -14.14 -8.65 -0.34
N GLU A 100 -14.08 -8.05 0.84
CA GLU A 100 -15.16 -8.18 1.82
C GLU A 100 -15.07 -7.04 2.83
N VAL A 101 -16.22 -6.54 3.26
CA VAL A 101 -16.33 -5.68 4.45
C VAL A 101 -17.09 -6.48 5.50
N PHE A 102 -16.57 -6.49 6.72
CA PHE A 102 -17.20 -7.17 7.84
C PHE A 102 -17.21 -6.25 9.06
N GLU A 103 -17.79 -6.68 10.16
CA GLU A 103 -18.00 -5.80 11.31
C GLU A 103 -16.71 -5.18 11.84
N GLU A 104 -15.63 -5.97 11.90
CA GLU A 104 -14.36 -5.53 12.48
C GLU A 104 -13.39 -4.91 11.47
N GLY A 105 -13.73 -4.91 10.18
CA GLY A 105 -12.81 -4.39 9.18
C GLY A 105 -13.10 -4.78 7.76
N LEU A 106 -12.04 -5.05 7.01
CA LEU A 106 -12.16 -5.41 5.59
C LEU A 106 -11.05 -6.37 5.17
N ARG A 107 -11.31 -7.10 4.08
CA ARG A 107 -10.32 -7.94 3.40
C ARG A 107 -10.07 -7.39 2.02
N VAL A 108 -8.81 -7.36 1.64
CA VAL A 108 -8.38 -6.78 0.37
C VAL A 108 -7.34 -7.65 -0.33
N LEU A 109 -7.24 -7.49 -1.66
CA LEU A 109 -6.12 -7.98 -2.47
C LEU A 109 -5.32 -6.78 -2.99
N GLY A 110 -4.02 -6.95 -3.13
CA GLY A 110 -3.15 -5.91 -3.66
C GLY A 110 -2.45 -5.07 -2.61
N LEU A 111 -2.51 -5.44 -1.35
CA LEU A 111 -1.86 -4.72 -0.27
C LEU A 111 -0.49 -5.35 0.02
N ASP A 112 0.58 -4.58 -0.20
CA ASP A 112 1.96 -5.00 0.09
C ASP A 112 2.43 -4.42 1.43
N ALA A 113 1.74 -4.78 2.49
CA ALA A 113 2.05 -4.33 3.84
C ALA A 113 2.20 -5.52 4.78
N TYR A 114 3.19 -5.42 5.65
CA TYR A 114 3.45 -6.45 6.65
C TYR A 114 2.32 -6.55 7.67
N THR A 115 2.13 -7.75 8.19
CA THR A 115 1.28 -7.96 9.38
C THR A 115 1.71 -7.00 10.48
N SER A 116 0.75 -6.41 11.16
CA SER A 116 0.89 -5.40 12.21
C SER A 116 1.13 -3.96 11.72
N THR A 117 1.21 -3.74 10.41
CA THR A 117 1.35 -2.38 9.87
C THR A 117 0.18 -1.50 10.30
N PRO A 118 0.44 -0.33 10.90
CA PRO A 118 -0.63 0.62 11.21
C PRO A 118 -1.29 1.15 9.95
N VAL A 119 -2.62 1.19 9.94
CA VAL A 119 -3.41 1.77 8.84
C VAL A 119 -3.85 3.16 9.27
N LEU A 120 -3.51 4.16 8.46
CA LEU A 120 -3.78 5.56 8.76
C LEU A 120 -5.14 6.02 8.24
N ASP A 121 -5.53 5.51 7.07
CA ASP A 121 -6.79 5.89 6.43
C ASP A 121 -7.19 4.87 5.38
N ILE A 122 -8.47 4.84 5.07
CA ILE A 122 -9.07 4.04 4.00
C ILE A 122 -9.97 4.99 3.23
N LYS A 123 -9.82 5.00 1.89
CA LYS A 123 -10.65 5.85 1.03
C LYS A 123 -11.21 5.01 -0.11
N PRO A 124 -12.43 5.29 -0.58
CA PRO A 124 -12.93 4.59 -1.75
C PRO A 124 -12.16 5.03 -3.00
N TYR A 125 -11.98 4.10 -3.92
CA TYR A 125 -11.46 4.40 -5.25
C TYR A 125 -12.64 4.67 -6.17
N ASP A 126 -12.60 5.78 -6.90
CA ASP A 126 -13.70 6.17 -7.77
C ASP A 126 -13.21 6.72 -9.13
N TYR A 127 -14.13 7.24 -9.95
CA TYR A 127 -13.83 7.70 -11.29
C TYR A 127 -12.83 8.86 -11.35
N TYR A 128 -12.75 9.67 -10.30
CA TYR A 128 -11.78 10.76 -10.26
C TYR A 128 -10.34 10.29 -10.20
N ASP A 129 -10.12 9.03 -9.82
CA ASP A 129 -8.78 8.47 -9.64
C ASP A 129 -8.25 7.78 -10.89
N VAL A 130 -9.08 7.63 -11.92
CA VAL A 130 -8.69 6.93 -13.15
C VAL A 130 -7.95 7.89 -14.07
N VAL A 131 -6.72 7.54 -14.43
CA VAL A 131 -5.91 8.26 -15.42
C VAL A 131 -5.54 7.27 -16.52
N GLU A 132 -5.97 7.58 -17.76
CA GLU A 132 -5.61 6.78 -18.92
C GLU A 132 -4.25 7.24 -19.46
N ASP A 133 -3.43 6.29 -19.89
CA ASP A 133 -2.12 6.51 -20.50
C ASP A 133 -1.23 7.46 -19.69
N PRO A 134 -0.94 7.17 -18.42
CA PRO A 134 -0.04 8.03 -17.65
C PRO A 134 1.38 7.99 -18.23
N ARG A 135 2.03 9.15 -18.24
CA ARG A 135 3.44 9.22 -18.65
C ARG A 135 4.33 8.78 -17.49
N VAL A 136 5.23 7.87 -17.76
CA VAL A 136 6.22 7.37 -16.80
C VAL A 136 7.60 7.39 -17.45
N PRO A 137 8.68 7.33 -16.65
CA PRO A 137 10.03 7.25 -17.21
C PRO A 137 10.23 5.97 -18.05
N SER A 138 11.12 6.04 -19.03
CA SER A 138 11.43 4.89 -19.89
C SER A 138 11.94 3.68 -19.09
N TRP A 139 12.74 3.92 -18.04
CA TRP A 139 13.24 2.83 -17.20
C TRP A 139 12.09 2.12 -16.43
N PHE A 140 11.07 2.86 -16.02
CA PHE A 140 9.89 2.27 -15.38
C PHE A 140 9.08 1.45 -16.39
N LYS A 141 8.93 1.96 -17.60
CA LYS A 141 8.25 1.25 -18.68
C LYS A 141 8.88 -0.12 -18.93
N ARG A 142 10.22 -0.17 -18.95
CA ARG A 142 10.95 -1.43 -19.12
C ARG A 142 10.71 -2.39 -17.95
N LEU A 143 10.73 -1.89 -16.72
CA LEU A 143 10.43 -2.72 -15.55
C LEU A 143 9.02 -3.29 -15.60
N TRP A 144 8.07 -2.46 -15.99
CA TRP A 144 6.68 -2.88 -16.11
C TRP A 144 6.51 -4.00 -17.15
N GLN A 145 7.19 -3.88 -18.27
CA GLN A 145 7.15 -4.89 -19.34
C GLN A 145 7.82 -6.21 -18.94
N GLN A 146 8.76 -6.16 -18.00
CA GLN A 146 9.53 -7.32 -17.53
C GLN A 146 8.99 -7.90 -16.23
N ARG A 147 7.93 -7.31 -15.65
CA ARG A 147 7.42 -7.74 -14.35
C ARG A 147 6.84 -9.15 -14.41
N ASP A 148 6.97 -9.85 -13.29
CA ASP A 148 6.22 -11.07 -13.06
C ASP A 148 4.76 -10.69 -12.77
N VAL A 149 3.84 -11.54 -13.20
CA VAL A 149 2.42 -11.35 -12.92
C VAL A 149 2.11 -12.03 -11.59
N ASP A 150 1.91 -11.22 -10.57
CA ASP A 150 1.58 -11.70 -9.22
C ASP A 150 0.07 -11.94 -9.09
#